data_00af79552fcf8eaa576b81ac8a5c9a08
#
_entry.id   00af79552fcf8eaa576b81ac8a5c9a08
#
_cell.length_a   1.000
_cell.length_b   1.000
_cell.length_c   1.000
_cell.angle_alpha   90.00
_cell.angle_beta   90.00
_cell.angle_gamma   90.00
#
_symmetry.space_group_name_H-M   'P 1'
#
loop_
_entity.id
_entity.type
_entity.pdbx_description
1 polymer ?
#
loop_
_entity_poly.entity_id
_entity_poly.type
_entity_poly.pdbx_seq_one_letter_code
_entity_poly.pdbx_strand_id
1 'polypeptide(L)'
;RQAADCSSAADIGSTVGTLSSIVRFGSIRRLSTENIGPLMEKLFLRFCLSLPSAAVCDRAAAEELIGAVSMVNDACLAHDLLDNERLIDVLTGISDDNFANPLLSGYACAVLSERGEISSEKLSELISRRLSPGCAADGALWFEGFSKKNRRALISRLSIWEKLANFTAALDDEEFKPVLVCLRRTFSEFSAAERSDIAENIGEVLGISKEAAAEYITANITAEEKQSLDE
;
A
#
# COMPACT_ATOMS: atom_id res chain seq x y z
N ARG A 1 -8.49 23.37 -5.53
CA ARG A 1 -9.12 23.10 -4.23
C ARG A 1 -8.71 21.72 -3.71
N GLN A 2 -8.87 20.64 -4.51
CA GLN A 2 -8.46 19.29 -4.13
C GLN A 2 -6.97 19.17 -3.76
N ALA A 3 -6.06 19.74 -4.55
CA ALA A 3 -4.62 19.70 -4.26
C ALA A 3 -4.26 20.37 -2.93
N ALA A 4 -4.92 21.50 -2.59
CA ALA A 4 -4.70 22.18 -1.31
C ALA A 4 -5.23 21.37 -0.11
N ASP A 5 -6.34 20.65 -0.29
CA ASP A 5 -6.90 19.78 0.75
C ASP A 5 -6.00 18.55 0.98
N CYS A 6 -5.41 17.99 -0.07
CA CYS A 6 -4.46 16.86 0.02
C CYS A 6 -3.17 17.25 0.77
N SER A 7 -2.52 18.36 0.41
CA SER A 7 -1.33 18.85 1.12
C SER A 7 -1.61 19.12 2.60
N SER A 8 -2.76 19.68 2.91
CA SER A 8 -3.13 19.93 4.30
C SER A 8 -3.32 18.65 5.11
N ALA A 9 -3.89 17.58 4.54
CA ALA A 9 -4.04 16.29 5.23
C ALA A 9 -2.69 15.61 5.45
N ALA A 10 -1.81 15.60 4.44
CA ALA A 10 -0.48 15.02 4.54
C ALA A 10 0.38 15.75 5.58
N ASP A 11 0.36 17.09 5.58
CA ASP A 11 1.09 17.91 6.55
C ASP A 11 0.59 17.68 7.99
N ILE A 12 -0.73 17.58 8.17
CA ILE A 12 -1.33 17.32 9.49
C ILE A 12 -0.89 15.95 9.99
N GLY A 13 -0.97 14.90 9.16
CA GLY A 13 -0.56 13.55 9.54
C GLY A 13 0.93 13.46 9.86
N SER A 14 1.78 14.11 9.07
CA SER A 14 3.23 14.19 9.31
C SER A 14 3.53 14.94 10.63
N THR A 15 2.76 15.98 10.94
CA THR A 15 2.88 16.70 12.20
C THR A 15 2.49 15.83 13.39
N VAL A 16 1.42 15.03 13.29
CA VAL A 16 1.03 14.05 14.33
C VAL A 16 2.17 13.08 14.61
N GLY A 17 2.78 12.50 13.57
CA GLY A 17 3.91 11.60 13.71
C GLY A 17 5.14 12.26 14.35
N THR A 18 5.41 13.51 13.99
CA THR A 18 6.51 14.27 14.59
C THR A 18 6.26 14.53 16.09
N LEU A 19 5.04 14.94 16.46
CA LEU A 19 4.64 15.16 17.86
C LEU A 19 4.70 13.83 18.65
N SER A 20 4.23 12.71 18.06
CA SER A 20 4.36 11.38 18.65
C SER A 20 5.81 11.05 18.98
N SER A 21 6.73 11.32 18.07
CA SER A 21 8.17 11.11 18.27
C SER A 21 8.72 12.01 19.40
N ILE A 22 8.27 13.27 19.48
CA ILE A 22 8.67 14.19 20.55
C ILE A 22 8.15 13.69 21.91
N VAL A 23 6.91 13.24 22.01
CA VAL A 23 6.36 12.69 23.26
C VAL A 23 7.13 11.45 23.69
N ARG A 24 7.41 10.54 22.74
CA ARG A 24 8.10 9.27 22.99
C ARG A 24 9.55 9.45 23.47
N PHE A 25 10.26 10.41 22.88
CA PHE A 25 11.71 10.61 23.16
C PHE A 25 11.99 11.87 23.97
N GLY A 26 11.01 12.75 24.19
CA GLY A 26 11.16 14.04 24.88
C GLY A 26 11.47 13.87 26.36
N SER A 27 10.96 12.83 27.01
CA SER A 27 11.27 12.51 28.42
C SER A 27 12.78 12.26 28.64
N ILE A 28 13.46 11.66 27.66
CA ILE A 28 14.91 11.43 27.70
C ILE A 28 15.67 12.75 27.65
N ARG A 29 15.12 13.78 26.99
CA ARG A 29 15.73 15.11 26.83
C ARG A 29 15.23 16.14 27.83
N ARG A 30 14.43 15.75 28.85
CA ARG A 30 13.83 16.63 29.86
C ARG A 30 12.96 17.76 29.27
N LEU A 31 12.32 17.51 28.14
CA LEU A 31 11.36 18.42 27.54
C LEU A 31 10.00 18.28 28.25
N SER A 32 9.33 19.40 28.56
CA SER A 32 7.95 19.36 29.02
C SER A 32 7.04 18.96 27.87
N THR A 33 6.35 17.83 27.99
CA THR A 33 5.46 17.28 26.96
C THR A 33 3.98 17.43 27.31
N GLU A 34 3.66 18.07 28.43
CA GLU A 34 2.29 18.16 28.98
C GLU A 34 1.26 18.75 27.99
N ASN A 35 1.68 19.75 27.20
CA ASN A 35 0.80 20.41 26.25
C ASN A 35 0.78 19.76 24.86
N ILE A 36 1.65 18.78 24.61
CA ILE A 36 1.78 18.14 23.29
C ILE A 36 0.67 17.14 23.07
N GLY A 37 0.27 16.36 24.08
CA GLY A 37 -0.78 15.36 23.99
C GLY A 37 -2.10 15.95 23.46
N PRO A 38 -2.67 16.98 24.09
CA PRO A 38 -3.93 17.59 23.60
C PRO A 38 -3.83 18.20 22.20
N LEU A 39 -2.66 18.73 21.82
CA LEU A 39 -2.43 19.21 20.45
C LEU A 39 -2.41 18.07 19.44
N MET A 40 -1.71 16.99 19.75
CA MET A 40 -1.61 15.81 18.92
C MET A 40 -2.98 15.17 18.68
N GLU A 41 -3.82 15.05 19.74
CA GLU A 41 -5.19 14.56 19.62
C GLU A 41 -6.05 15.43 18.70
N LYS A 42 -5.99 16.76 18.82
CA LYS A 42 -6.72 17.69 17.92
C LYS A 42 -6.29 17.54 16.46
N LEU A 43 -4.99 17.43 16.21
CA LEU A 43 -4.45 17.24 14.87
C LEU A 43 -4.83 15.88 14.31
N PHE A 44 -4.78 14.82 15.11
CA PHE A 44 -5.24 13.49 14.75
C PHE A 44 -6.72 13.49 14.31
N LEU A 45 -7.61 14.09 15.12
CA LEU A 45 -9.02 14.21 14.75
C LEU A 45 -9.22 14.97 13.44
N ARG A 46 -8.47 16.06 13.25
CA ARG A 46 -8.52 16.84 12.00
C ARG A 46 -8.01 16.01 10.81
N PHE A 47 -6.95 15.23 10.99
CA PHE A 47 -6.45 14.31 9.98
C PHE A 47 -7.52 13.30 9.57
N CYS A 48 -8.13 12.61 10.53
CA CYS A 48 -9.19 11.62 10.28
C CYS A 48 -10.39 12.23 9.54
N LEU A 49 -10.75 13.47 9.84
CA LEU A 49 -11.86 14.17 9.17
C LEU A 49 -11.52 14.61 7.74
N SER A 50 -10.25 14.96 7.47
CA SER A 50 -9.83 15.46 6.15
C SER A 50 -9.40 14.35 5.18
N LEU A 51 -8.93 13.22 5.70
CA LEU A 51 -8.34 12.16 4.90
C LEU A 51 -9.30 11.56 3.86
N PRO A 52 -10.60 11.29 4.13
CA PRO A 52 -11.52 10.76 3.12
C PRO A 52 -11.67 11.67 1.89
N SER A 53 -11.79 12.97 2.09
CA SER A 53 -11.87 13.92 0.97
C SER A 53 -10.54 14.09 0.23
N ALA A 54 -9.43 13.98 0.94
CA ALA A 54 -8.08 14.02 0.36
C ALA A 54 -7.72 12.75 -0.41
N ALA A 55 -8.40 11.62 -0.16
CA ALA A 55 -8.13 10.34 -0.81
C ALA A 55 -8.44 10.34 -2.32
N VAL A 56 -9.27 11.29 -2.80
CA VAL A 56 -9.54 11.50 -4.23
C VAL A 56 -8.48 12.44 -4.80
N CYS A 57 -7.34 11.90 -5.17
CA CYS A 57 -6.15 12.66 -5.56
C CYS A 57 -5.35 11.96 -6.65
N ASP A 58 -4.34 12.65 -7.16
CA ASP A 58 -3.36 12.06 -8.07
C ASP A 58 -2.36 11.14 -7.33
N ARG A 59 -1.47 10.48 -8.09
CA ARG A 59 -0.48 9.56 -7.56
C ARG A 59 0.50 10.24 -6.58
N ALA A 60 0.98 11.44 -6.90
CA ALA A 60 1.98 12.12 -6.07
C ALA A 60 1.41 12.45 -4.69
N ALA A 61 0.20 13.01 -4.66
CA ALA A 61 -0.51 13.28 -3.43
C ALA A 61 -0.87 11.99 -2.65
N ALA A 62 -1.20 10.89 -3.33
CA ALA A 62 -1.42 9.60 -2.69
C ALA A 62 -0.17 9.06 -2.00
N GLU A 63 1.03 9.23 -2.58
CA GLU A 63 2.30 8.85 -1.96
C GLU A 63 2.59 9.67 -0.69
N GLU A 64 2.33 10.97 -0.71
CA GLU A 64 2.44 11.83 0.49
C GLU A 64 1.45 11.41 1.58
N LEU A 65 0.20 11.11 1.21
CA LEU A 65 -0.83 10.64 2.14
C LEU A 65 -0.49 9.27 2.73
N ILE A 66 0.10 8.36 1.97
CA ILE A 66 0.61 7.07 2.47
C ILE A 66 1.64 7.28 3.57
N GLY A 67 2.59 8.20 3.35
CA GLY A 67 3.56 8.57 4.37
C GLY A 67 2.89 9.09 5.65
N ALA A 68 1.92 9.98 5.51
CA ALA A 68 1.16 10.53 6.62
C ALA A 68 0.33 9.46 7.36
N VAL A 69 -0.37 8.59 6.64
CA VAL A 69 -1.12 7.46 7.21
C VAL A 69 -0.19 6.53 7.98
N SER A 70 1.01 6.23 7.45
CA SER A 70 2.00 5.43 8.17
C SER A 70 2.39 6.04 9.50
N MET A 71 2.72 7.34 9.50
CA MET A 71 3.12 8.05 10.72
C MET A 71 2.00 8.13 11.75
N VAL A 72 0.76 8.37 11.31
CA VAL A 72 -0.42 8.42 12.20
C VAL A 72 -0.74 7.04 12.74
N ASN A 73 -0.63 5.99 11.91
CA ASN A 73 -0.78 4.60 12.33
C ASN A 73 0.20 4.23 13.44
N ASP A 74 1.47 4.58 13.27
CA ASP A 74 2.51 4.32 14.27
C ASP A 74 2.29 5.15 15.54
N ALA A 75 1.76 6.37 15.44
CA ALA A 75 1.36 7.18 16.58
C ALA A 75 0.19 6.57 17.36
N CYS A 76 -0.84 6.04 16.68
CA CYS A 76 -1.95 5.33 17.33
C CYS A 76 -1.50 4.07 18.07
N LEU A 77 -0.51 3.35 17.53
CA LEU A 77 0.07 2.18 18.21
C LEU A 77 0.93 2.56 19.43
N ALA A 78 1.43 3.80 19.48
CA ALA A 78 2.33 4.26 20.54
C ALA A 78 1.63 5.02 21.66
N HIS A 79 0.41 5.52 21.44
CA HIS A 79 -0.27 6.42 22.35
C HIS A 79 -1.77 6.10 22.50
N ASP A 80 -2.18 5.63 23.67
CA ASP A 80 -3.57 5.29 24.01
C ASP A 80 -4.53 6.50 23.97
N LEU A 81 -4.00 7.73 23.99
CA LEU A 81 -4.80 8.96 23.91
C LEU A 81 -5.40 9.19 22.51
N LEU A 82 -4.88 8.53 21.47
CA LEU A 82 -5.41 8.63 20.12
C LEU A 82 -6.49 7.57 19.90
N ASP A 83 -7.62 8.00 19.35
CA ASP A 83 -8.77 7.14 19.06
C ASP A 83 -8.45 6.19 17.88
N ASN A 84 -7.94 5.02 18.25
CA ASN A 84 -7.53 3.98 17.29
C ASN A 84 -8.69 3.48 16.44
N GLU A 85 -9.90 3.32 17.01
CA GLU A 85 -11.09 2.85 16.29
C GLU A 85 -11.46 3.82 15.17
N ARG A 86 -11.37 5.12 15.44
CA ARG A 86 -11.61 6.16 14.43
C ARG A 86 -10.66 6.07 13.23
N LEU A 87 -9.37 5.79 13.46
CA LEU A 87 -8.44 5.58 12.35
C LEU A 87 -8.83 4.36 11.53
N ILE A 88 -9.18 3.26 12.18
CA ILE A 88 -9.60 2.01 11.53
C ILE A 88 -10.86 2.25 10.68
N ASP A 89 -11.86 2.96 11.21
CA ASP A 89 -13.09 3.31 10.47
C ASP A 89 -12.78 4.12 9.20
N VAL A 90 -11.92 5.13 9.32
CA VAL A 90 -11.52 5.97 8.18
C VAL A 90 -10.77 5.15 7.13
N LEU A 91 -9.81 4.31 7.54
CA LEU A 91 -9.07 3.45 6.62
C LEU A 91 -9.97 2.40 5.96
N THR A 92 -10.95 1.86 6.68
CA THR A 92 -11.96 0.94 6.15
C THR A 92 -12.77 1.64 5.05
N GLY A 93 -13.25 2.86 5.32
CA GLY A 93 -13.95 3.67 4.33
C GLY A 93 -13.12 3.88 3.05
N ILE A 94 -11.83 4.24 3.17
CA ILE A 94 -10.94 4.46 2.02
C ILE A 94 -10.65 3.15 1.27
N SER A 95 -10.48 2.03 1.98
CA SER A 95 -10.24 0.72 1.37
C SER A 95 -11.44 0.26 0.52
N ASP A 96 -12.66 0.57 0.94
CA ASP A 96 -13.90 0.19 0.25
C ASP A 96 -14.32 1.21 -0.83
N ASP A 97 -13.85 2.46 -0.76
CA ASP A 97 -14.22 3.52 -1.70
C ASP A 97 -13.59 3.28 -3.08
N ASN A 98 -14.44 3.29 -4.12
CA ASN A 98 -13.99 3.15 -5.51
C ASN A 98 -13.50 4.47 -6.13
N PHE A 99 -13.75 5.62 -5.49
CA PHE A 99 -13.30 6.93 -5.94
C PHE A 99 -11.96 7.35 -5.31
N ALA A 100 -11.58 6.72 -4.20
CA ALA A 100 -10.27 6.93 -3.60
C ALA A 100 -9.16 6.49 -4.56
N ASN A 101 -8.03 7.19 -4.52
CA ASN A 101 -6.87 6.80 -5.30
C ASN A 101 -6.49 5.32 -5.01
N PRO A 102 -6.38 4.46 -6.05
CA PRO A 102 -6.16 3.03 -5.85
C PRO A 102 -4.90 2.70 -5.04
N LEU A 103 -3.82 3.48 -5.19
CA LEU A 103 -2.58 3.30 -4.43
C LEU A 103 -2.82 3.48 -2.92
N LEU A 104 -3.54 4.55 -2.54
CA LEU A 104 -3.88 4.84 -1.16
C LEU A 104 -4.87 3.81 -0.60
N SER A 105 -5.90 3.43 -1.38
CA SER A 105 -6.87 2.39 -1.02
C SER A 105 -6.20 1.04 -0.76
N GLY A 106 -5.23 0.65 -1.61
CA GLY A 106 -4.42 -0.56 -1.42
C GLY A 106 -3.59 -0.51 -0.14
N TYR A 107 -2.96 0.63 0.13
CA TYR A 107 -2.19 0.83 1.36
C TYR A 107 -3.07 0.78 2.62
N ALA A 108 -4.25 1.41 2.60
CA ALA A 108 -5.22 1.35 3.70
C ALA A 108 -5.64 -0.10 3.99
N CYS A 109 -5.95 -0.88 2.94
CA CYS A 109 -6.25 -2.30 3.06
C CYS A 109 -5.08 -3.10 3.69
N ALA A 110 -3.84 -2.79 3.31
CA ALA A 110 -2.65 -3.44 3.87
C ALA A 110 -2.48 -3.13 5.36
N VAL A 111 -2.68 -1.88 5.79
CA VAL A 111 -2.64 -1.48 7.22
C VAL A 111 -3.71 -2.22 8.01
N LEU A 112 -4.95 -2.28 7.52
CA LEU A 112 -6.05 -3.01 8.17
C LEU A 112 -5.76 -4.51 8.26
N SER A 113 -5.18 -5.10 7.21
CA SER A 113 -4.77 -6.52 7.21
C SER A 113 -3.64 -6.80 8.20
N GLU A 114 -2.65 -5.89 8.31
CA GLU A 114 -1.56 -6.00 9.29
C GLU A 114 -2.08 -5.94 10.73
N ARG A 115 -3.08 -5.10 10.98
CA ARG A 115 -3.73 -4.95 12.28
C ARG A 115 -4.71 -6.07 12.63
N GLY A 116 -5.05 -6.95 11.67
CA GLY A 116 -6.03 -8.01 11.85
C GLY A 116 -7.49 -7.54 11.80
N GLU A 117 -7.75 -6.34 11.28
CA GLU A 117 -9.09 -5.72 11.19
C GLU A 117 -9.88 -6.22 9.96
N ILE A 118 -9.23 -6.97 9.07
CA ILE A 118 -9.88 -7.60 7.91
C ILE A 118 -9.71 -9.12 8.02
N SER A 119 -10.83 -9.87 7.94
CA SER A 119 -10.77 -11.33 7.89
C SER A 119 -10.13 -11.81 6.56
N SER A 120 -9.60 -13.04 6.55
CA SER A 120 -9.00 -13.62 5.35
C SER A 120 -9.99 -13.72 4.19
N GLU A 121 -11.26 -14.01 4.48
CA GLU A 121 -12.35 -14.09 3.51
C GLU A 121 -12.62 -12.72 2.87
N LYS A 122 -12.75 -11.68 3.69
CA LYS A 122 -12.99 -10.30 3.23
C LYS A 122 -11.80 -9.78 2.43
N LEU A 123 -10.58 -10.06 2.86
CA LEU A 123 -9.37 -9.71 2.12
C LEU A 123 -9.34 -10.40 0.76
N SER A 124 -9.66 -11.69 0.70
CA SER A 124 -9.74 -12.44 -0.55
C SER A 124 -10.78 -11.87 -1.52
N GLU A 125 -11.94 -11.45 -1.01
CA GLU A 125 -13.00 -10.79 -1.77
C GLU A 125 -12.53 -9.44 -2.33
N LEU A 126 -11.91 -8.60 -1.48
CA LEU A 126 -11.37 -7.29 -1.87
C LEU A 126 -10.32 -7.42 -2.97
N ILE A 127 -9.36 -8.35 -2.82
CA ILE A 127 -8.33 -8.60 -3.84
C ILE A 127 -8.98 -9.03 -5.16
N SER A 128 -9.95 -9.96 -5.14
CA SER A 128 -10.63 -10.41 -6.36
C SER A 128 -11.42 -9.31 -7.05
N ARG A 129 -12.02 -8.41 -6.28
CA ARG A 129 -12.75 -7.25 -6.81
C ARG A 129 -11.80 -6.22 -7.45
N ARG A 130 -10.66 -5.96 -6.81
CA ARG A 130 -9.69 -4.96 -7.27
C ARG A 130 -8.83 -5.46 -8.43
N LEU A 131 -8.43 -6.73 -8.41
CA LEU A 131 -7.72 -7.38 -9.51
C LEU A 131 -8.71 -7.97 -10.51
N SER A 132 -9.45 -7.10 -11.21
CA SER A 132 -10.40 -7.49 -12.27
C SER A 132 -10.02 -6.83 -13.60
N PRO A 133 -10.22 -7.50 -14.75
CA PRO A 133 -9.83 -6.99 -16.06
C PRO A 133 -10.46 -5.63 -16.42
N GLY A 134 -11.66 -5.32 -15.93
CA GLY A 134 -12.37 -4.08 -16.29
C GLY A 134 -11.69 -2.77 -15.81
N CYS A 135 -10.71 -2.83 -14.91
CA CYS A 135 -9.96 -1.67 -14.39
C CYS A 135 -8.50 -2.08 -14.13
N ALA A 136 -7.84 -2.63 -15.12
CA ALA A 136 -6.52 -3.26 -15.00
C ALA A 136 -5.44 -2.34 -14.40
N ALA A 137 -5.35 -1.08 -14.86
CA ALA A 137 -4.39 -0.12 -14.35
C ALA A 137 -4.63 0.24 -12.89
N ASP A 138 -5.90 0.43 -12.49
CA ASP A 138 -6.26 0.74 -11.10
C ASP A 138 -6.02 -0.47 -10.19
N GLY A 139 -6.28 -1.69 -10.67
CA GLY A 139 -5.98 -2.93 -9.94
C GLY A 139 -4.49 -3.10 -9.67
N ALA A 140 -3.65 -2.85 -10.66
CA ALA A 140 -2.19 -2.89 -10.50
C ALA A 140 -1.69 -1.81 -9.53
N LEU A 141 -2.23 -0.59 -9.62
CA LEU A 141 -1.90 0.51 -8.72
C LEU A 141 -2.36 0.22 -7.28
N TRP A 142 -3.53 -0.39 -7.12
CA TRP A 142 -4.02 -0.85 -5.82
C TRP A 142 -3.08 -1.92 -5.22
N PHE A 143 -2.65 -2.89 -6.04
CA PHE A 143 -1.72 -3.93 -5.60
C PHE A 143 -0.36 -3.36 -5.21
N GLU A 144 0.13 -2.35 -5.92
CA GLU A 144 1.34 -1.61 -5.55
C GLU A 144 1.21 -0.99 -4.15
N GLY A 145 0.10 -0.32 -3.85
CA GLY A 145 -0.19 0.22 -2.52
C GLY A 145 -0.28 -0.86 -1.45
N PHE A 146 -1.00 -1.95 -1.73
CA PHE A 146 -1.15 -3.09 -0.83
C PHE A 146 0.19 -3.74 -0.48
N SER A 147 1.12 -3.81 -1.41
CA SER A 147 2.43 -4.43 -1.22
C SER A 147 3.41 -3.61 -0.37
N LYS A 148 3.09 -2.35 -0.04
CA LYS A 148 3.98 -1.48 0.76
C LYS A 148 4.02 -1.84 2.25
N LYS A 149 3.07 -2.64 2.74
CA LYS A 149 2.99 -3.08 4.14
C LYS A 149 3.03 -4.61 4.24
N ASN A 150 3.51 -5.11 5.38
CA ASN A 150 3.47 -6.51 5.79
C ASN A 150 3.94 -7.50 4.69
N ARG A 151 5.07 -7.21 4.05
CA ARG A 151 5.59 -7.96 2.90
C ARG A 151 5.73 -9.45 3.18
N ARG A 152 6.13 -9.84 4.41
CA ARG A 152 6.25 -11.26 4.79
C ARG A 152 4.91 -12.00 4.72
N ALA A 153 3.84 -11.38 5.27
CA ALA A 153 2.51 -11.97 5.22
C ALA A 153 1.95 -11.99 3.78
N LEU A 154 2.27 -10.98 2.98
CA LEU A 154 1.95 -10.95 1.56
C LEU A 154 2.63 -12.13 0.83
N ILE A 155 3.94 -12.30 0.99
CA ILE A 155 4.72 -13.34 0.32
C ILE A 155 4.22 -14.74 0.72
N SER A 156 3.91 -14.97 2.01
CA SER A 156 3.45 -16.27 2.49
C SER A 156 2.03 -16.67 2.06
N ARG A 157 1.24 -15.77 1.48
CA ARG A 157 -0.16 -16.04 1.08
C ARG A 157 -0.25 -16.42 -0.41
N LEU A 158 -0.06 -17.70 -0.71
CA LEU A 158 -0.09 -18.23 -2.08
C LEU A 158 -1.36 -17.80 -2.87
N SER A 159 -2.52 -17.74 -2.21
CA SER A 159 -3.77 -17.31 -2.83
C SER A 159 -3.76 -15.88 -3.40
N ILE A 160 -2.89 -14.99 -2.91
CA ILE A 160 -2.73 -13.65 -3.47
C ILE A 160 -1.98 -13.72 -4.80
N TRP A 161 -0.93 -14.53 -4.86
CA TRP A 161 -0.14 -14.75 -6.07
C TRP A 161 -0.94 -15.45 -7.16
N GLU A 162 -1.78 -16.42 -6.77
CA GLU A 162 -2.74 -17.06 -7.68
C GLU A 162 -3.70 -16.03 -8.30
N LYS A 163 -4.27 -15.13 -7.49
CA LYS A 163 -5.16 -14.08 -7.99
C LYS A 163 -4.42 -13.08 -8.90
N LEU A 164 -3.20 -12.71 -8.55
CA LEU A 164 -2.38 -11.82 -9.38
C LEU A 164 -2.01 -12.50 -10.72
N ALA A 165 -1.62 -13.76 -10.70
CA ALA A 165 -1.31 -14.51 -11.91
C ALA A 165 -2.55 -14.65 -12.82
N ASN A 166 -3.71 -15.00 -12.27
CA ASN A 166 -4.96 -15.08 -13.02
C ASN A 166 -5.37 -13.71 -13.58
N PHE A 167 -5.20 -12.63 -12.81
CA PHE A 167 -5.46 -11.27 -13.26
C PHE A 167 -4.58 -10.93 -14.47
N THR A 168 -3.28 -11.11 -14.38
CA THR A 168 -2.35 -10.79 -15.48
C THR A 168 -2.58 -11.65 -16.71
N ALA A 169 -2.95 -12.93 -16.55
CA ALA A 169 -3.25 -13.84 -17.65
C ALA A 169 -4.57 -13.51 -18.39
N ALA A 170 -5.48 -12.78 -17.75
CA ALA A 170 -6.76 -12.40 -18.32
C ALA A 170 -6.71 -11.07 -19.10
N LEU A 171 -5.60 -10.33 -19.06
CA LEU A 171 -5.43 -9.04 -19.73
C LEU A 171 -5.05 -9.23 -21.20
N ASP A 172 -5.51 -8.33 -22.05
CA ASP A 172 -4.96 -8.20 -23.39
C ASP A 172 -3.64 -7.41 -23.41
N ASP A 173 -2.98 -7.35 -24.58
CA ASP A 173 -1.66 -6.68 -24.70
C ASP A 173 -1.69 -5.19 -24.38
N GLU A 174 -2.79 -4.49 -24.65
CA GLU A 174 -2.93 -3.06 -24.37
C GLU A 174 -3.17 -2.80 -22.88
N GLU A 175 -3.96 -3.61 -22.22
CA GLU A 175 -4.19 -3.56 -20.77
C GLU A 175 -2.95 -3.99 -19.99
N PHE A 176 -2.20 -4.96 -20.51
CA PHE A 176 -1.03 -5.51 -19.83
C PHE A 176 0.14 -4.51 -19.73
N LYS A 177 0.35 -3.67 -20.76
CA LYS A 177 1.47 -2.69 -20.77
C LYS A 177 1.49 -1.76 -19.54
N PRO A 178 0.42 -1.02 -19.20
CA PRO A 178 0.40 -0.17 -18.01
C PRO A 178 0.51 -0.98 -16.70
N VAL A 179 -0.10 -2.18 -16.66
CA VAL A 179 0.00 -3.08 -15.50
C VAL A 179 1.45 -3.51 -15.28
N LEU A 180 2.17 -3.89 -16.34
CA LEU A 180 3.58 -4.28 -16.26
C LEU A 180 4.45 -3.17 -15.64
N VAL A 181 4.21 -1.90 -15.99
CA VAL A 181 4.93 -0.76 -15.41
C VAL A 181 4.69 -0.67 -13.89
N CYS A 182 3.45 -0.85 -13.44
CA CYS A 182 3.12 -0.86 -12.01
C CYS A 182 3.76 -2.05 -11.29
N LEU A 183 3.68 -3.26 -11.86
CA LEU A 183 4.26 -4.46 -11.27
C LEU A 183 5.78 -4.37 -11.20
N ARG A 184 6.45 -3.83 -12.21
CA ARG A 184 7.90 -3.58 -12.18
C ARG A 184 8.30 -2.68 -11.01
N ARG A 185 7.59 -1.57 -10.80
CA ARG A 185 7.84 -0.69 -9.63
C ARG A 185 7.63 -1.45 -8.34
N THR A 186 6.51 -2.15 -8.21
CA THR A 186 6.18 -2.96 -7.04
C THR A 186 7.30 -3.94 -6.72
N PHE A 187 7.73 -4.74 -7.70
CA PHE A 187 8.77 -5.75 -7.48
C PHE A 187 10.17 -5.16 -7.31
N SER A 188 10.44 -3.96 -7.82
CA SER A 188 11.72 -3.29 -7.59
C SER A 188 11.94 -2.90 -6.13
N GLU A 189 10.87 -2.70 -5.36
CA GLU A 189 10.94 -2.39 -3.94
C GLU A 189 11.24 -3.61 -3.06
N PHE A 190 11.08 -4.84 -3.58
CA PHE A 190 11.41 -6.06 -2.86
C PHE A 190 12.91 -6.38 -2.92
N SER A 191 13.45 -6.91 -1.84
CA SER A 191 14.82 -7.43 -1.80
C SER A 191 15.00 -8.64 -2.74
N ALA A 192 16.24 -9.00 -3.06
CA ALA A 192 16.53 -10.15 -3.89
C ALA A 192 15.98 -11.47 -3.30
N ALA A 193 16.04 -11.62 -1.96
CA ALA A 193 15.48 -12.78 -1.27
C ALA A 193 13.94 -12.82 -1.39
N GLU A 194 13.26 -11.70 -1.12
CA GLU A 194 11.81 -11.60 -1.26
C GLU A 194 11.35 -11.88 -2.70
N ARG A 195 12.07 -11.37 -3.70
CA ARG A 195 11.77 -11.69 -5.11
C ARG A 195 11.94 -13.16 -5.44
N SER A 196 12.93 -13.84 -4.85
CA SER A 196 13.11 -15.28 -5.00
C SER A 196 11.94 -16.07 -4.41
N ASP A 197 11.47 -15.67 -3.21
CA ASP A 197 10.32 -16.31 -2.55
C ASP A 197 9.02 -16.09 -3.36
N ILE A 198 8.84 -14.88 -3.91
CA ILE A 198 7.72 -14.58 -4.81
C ILE A 198 7.76 -15.41 -6.09
N ALA A 199 8.94 -15.55 -6.70
CA ALA A 199 9.12 -16.36 -7.91
C ALA A 199 8.82 -17.84 -7.64
N GLU A 200 9.19 -18.36 -6.46
CA GLU A 200 8.84 -19.71 -6.03
C GLU A 200 7.34 -19.91 -5.89
N ASN A 201 6.65 -18.96 -5.23
CA ASN A 201 5.19 -18.99 -5.10
C ASN A 201 4.46 -18.92 -6.45
N ILE A 202 4.92 -18.05 -7.35
CA ILE A 202 4.33 -17.95 -8.71
C ILE A 202 4.63 -19.23 -9.49
N GLY A 203 5.81 -19.82 -9.37
CA GLY A 203 6.15 -21.11 -9.96
C GLY A 203 5.23 -22.22 -9.48
N GLU A 204 4.93 -22.29 -8.18
CA GLU A 204 3.97 -23.23 -7.60
C GLU A 204 2.55 -23.03 -8.19
N VAL A 205 2.08 -21.79 -8.24
CA VAL A 205 0.77 -21.44 -8.82
C VAL A 205 0.65 -21.85 -10.28
N LEU A 206 1.70 -21.63 -11.08
CA LEU A 206 1.71 -21.92 -12.50
C LEU A 206 2.07 -23.40 -12.81
N GLY A 207 2.42 -24.20 -11.80
CA GLY A 207 2.89 -25.58 -11.98
C GLY A 207 4.25 -25.67 -12.71
N ILE A 208 5.08 -24.63 -12.59
CA ILE A 208 6.41 -24.53 -13.22
C ILE A 208 7.46 -24.86 -12.17
N SER A 209 8.42 -25.74 -12.49
CA SER A 209 9.52 -26.02 -11.55
C SER A 209 10.42 -24.77 -11.33
N LYS A 210 11.09 -24.72 -10.19
CA LYS A 210 12.00 -23.61 -9.84
C LYS A 210 13.13 -23.44 -10.87
N GLU A 211 13.61 -24.56 -11.44
CA GLU A 211 14.62 -24.57 -12.48
C GLU A 211 14.08 -23.99 -13.79
N ALA A 212 12.86 -24.36 -14.18
CA ALA A 212 12.21 -23.81 -15.37
C ALA A 212 11.89 -22.32 -15.20
N ALA A 213 11.44 -21.88 -14.02
CA ALA A 213 11.22 -20.45 -13.72
C ALA A 213 12.55 -19.65 -13.78
N ALA A 214 13.65 -20.21 -13.28
CA ALA A 214 14.96 -19.60 -13.37
C ALA A 214 15.48 -19.52 -14.81
N GLU A 215 15.21 -20.53 -15.64
CA GLU A 215 15.51 -20.50 -17.09
C GLU A 215 14.72 -19.41 -17.81
N TYR A 216 13.42 -19.21 -17.49
CA TYR A 216 12.62 -18.11 -18.05
C TYR A 216 13.14 -16.74 -17.66
N ILE A 217 13.64 -16.57 -16.44
CA ILE A 217 14.22 -15.31 -15.95
C ILE A 217 15.61 -15.08 -16.56
N THR A 218 16.37 -16.14 -16.84
CA THR A 218 17.73 -16.08 -17.44
C THR A 218 17.72 -16.21 -18.96
N ALA A 219 16.68 -16.81 -19.56
CA ALA A 219 16.51 -16.90 -21.00
C ALA A 219 16.19 -15.52 -21.56
N ASN A 220 17.26 -14.83 -21.91
CA ASN A 220 17.35 -13.79 -22.90
C ASN A 220 16.15 -12.87 -23.10
N ILE A 221 16.14 -11.80 -22.38
CA ILE A 221 15.73 -10.54 -23.00
C ILE A 221 16.80 -10.26 -24.06
N THR A 222 16.48 -10.49 -25.31
CA THR A 222 17.37 -10.18 -26.43
C THR A 222 17.71 -8.69 -26.43
N ALA A 223 18.82 -8.28 -27.05
CA ALA A 223 19.20 -6.85 -27.10
C ALA A 223 18.09 -5.99 -27.76
N GLU A 224 17.29 -6.56 -28.65
CA GLU A 224 16.15 -5.92 -29.33
C GLU A 224 14.96 -5.72 -28.37
N GLU A 225 14.67 -6.68 -27.50
CA GLU A 225 13.64 -6.55 -26.46
C GLU A 225 14.03 -5.55 -25.36
N LYS A 226 15.34 -5.42 -25.05
CA LYS A 226 15.83 -4.37 -24.15
C LYS A 226 15.64 -2.97 -24.74
N GLN A 227 15.85 -2.81 -26.02
CA GLN A 227 15.73 -1.52 -26.71
C GLN A 227 14.27 -1.08 -26.86
N SER A 228 13.33 -2.00 -27.05
CA SER A 228 11.89 -1.73 -27.09
C SER A 228 11.26 -1.46 -25.71
N LEU A 229 11.99 -1.74 -24.62
CA LEU A 229 11.55 -1.51 -23.23
C LEU A 229 12.05 -0.17 -22.67
N ASP A 230 13.02 0.47 -23.33
CA ASP A 230 13.59 1.78 -22.95
C ASP A 230 13.00 2.94 -23.79
N GLU A 231 12.16 2.67 -24.80
CA GLU A 231 11.36 3.63 -25.57
C GLU A 231 9.91 3.73 -25.02
#